data_cd5eedd3d5e88da6051243048e16dc36
#
_entry.id   cd5eedd3d5e88da6051243048e16dc36
#
_cell.length_a   1.000
_cell.length_b   1.000
_cell.length_c   1.000
_cell.angle_alpha   90.00
_cell.angle_beta   90.00
_cell.angle_gamma   90.00
#
_symmetry.space_group_name_H-M   'P 1'
#
loop_
_entity.id
_entity.type
_entity.pdbx_description
1 polymer ?
#
loop_
_entity_poly.entity_id
_entity_poly.type
_entity_poly.pdbx_seq_one_letter_code
_entity_poly.pdbx_strand_id
1 'polypeptide(L)'
;LMEEVLRLEHTGVLGKPFFISALKEQVMKIQARALGESGLPETEDNVSLEGLRFLAAEDNEINAEILTEILSIEGASCVIAENGKQVLERFKESEEGEFDAILMDVQMPVMNGYDATRAIRTLARGDAGRIPIIAMTANAFAEDEKEALSAGMNVHLAKPIDVGMLKQVIREYVLIKNHAE
;
A
#
# COMPACT_ATOMS: atom_id res chain seq x y z
N LEU A 1 -23.35 7.30 -19.30
CA LEU A 1 -21.99 7.60 -19.83
C LEU A 1 -21.01 6.45 -19.56
N MET A 2 -20.95 5.91 -18.32
CA MET A 2 -20.07 4.79 -17.99
C MET A 2 -20.49 3.47 -18.65
N GLU A 3 -21.79 3.22 -18.77
CA GLU A 3 -22.33 2.06 -19.50
C GLU A 3 -22.12 2.12 -21.03
N GLU A 4 -22.01 3.32 -21.60
CA GLU A 4 -21.71 3.49 -23.02
C GLU A 4 -20.26 3.24 -23.36
N VAL A 5 -19.33 3.64 -22.48
CA VAL A 5 -17.89 3.44 -22.66
C VAL A 5 -17.54 1.94 -22.62
N LEU A 6 -18.22 1.15 -21.79
CA LEU A 6 -18.01 -0.29 -21.66
C LEU A 6 -18.49 -1.10 -22.88
N ARG A 7 -19.24 -0.49 -23.81
CA ARG A 7 -19.69 -1.13 -25.06
C ARG A 7 -18.70 -1.02 -26.21
N LEU A 8 -17.63 -0.26 -26.04
CA LEU A 8 -16.58 -0.14 -27.07
C LEU A 8 -15.58 -1.29 -26.91
N GLU A 9 -15.42 -2.10 -27.95
CA GLU A 9 -14.67 -3.36 -27.95
C GLU A 9 -13.19 -3.28 -27.56
N HIS A 10 -12.62 -2.08 -27.46
CA HIS A 10 -11.20 -1.88 -27.14
C HIS A 10 -10.97 -0.74 -26.14
N THR A 11 -11.83 -0.61 -25.12
CA THR A 11 -11.71 0.41 -24.08
C THR A 11 -11.54 -0.18 -22.70
N GLY A 12 -10.80 0.51 -21.86
CA GLY A 12 -10.63 0.22 -20.44
C GLY A 12 -10.92 1.46 -19.61
N VAL A 13 -11.35 1.27 -18.36
CA VAL A 13 -11.59 2.35 -17.40
C VAL A 13 -10.47 2.36 -16.39
N LEU A 14 -9.83 3.51 -16.22
CA LEU A 14 -8.81 3.76 -15.20
C LEU A 14 -9.38 4.67 -14.11
N GLY A 15 -9.32 4.22 -12.88
CA GLY A 15 -9.60 5.06 -11.70
C GLY A 15 -8.46 6.04 -11.41
N LYS A 16 -8.73 7.15 -10.75
CA LYS A 16 -7.70 8.05 -10.19
C LYS A 16 -7.47 7.70 -8.72
N PRO A 17 -6.22 7.74 -8.22
CA PRO A 17 -4.97 8.12 -8.89
C PRO A 17 -4.47 7.04 -9.87
N PHE A 18 -3.73 7.46 -10.93
CA PHE A 18 -3.19 6.56 -11.94
C PHE A 18 -1.85 5.99 -11.50
N PHE A 19 -1.76 4.68 -11.39
CA PHE A 19 -0.50 3.97 -11.24
C PHE A 19 -0.01 3.47 -12.59
N ILE A 20 1.29 3.52 -12.80
CA ILE A 20 1.92 3.02 -14.04
C ILE A 20 1.62 1.52 -14.22
N SER A 21 1.55 0.76 -13.12
CA SER A 21 1.15 -0.65 -13.11
C SER A 21 -0.28 -0.85 -13.63
N ALA A 22 -1.25 -0.07 -13.12
CA ALA A 22 -2.65 -0.13 -13.57
C ALA A 22 -2.79 0.27 -15.05
N LEU A 23 -2.02 1.25 -15.51
CA LEU A 23 -1.98 1.62 -16.92
C LEU A 23 -1.42 0.49 -17.80
N LYS A 24 -0.30 -0.12 -17.39
CA LYS A 24 0.31 -1.27 -18.09
C LYS A 24 -0.67 -2.44 -18.18
N GLU A 25 -1.36 -2.77 -17.10
CA GLU A 25 -2.35 -3.83 -17.04
C GLU A 25 -3.52 -3.55 -18.00
N GLN A 26 -4.07 -2.34 -18.02
CA GLN A 26 -5.14 -1.97 -18.94
C GLN A 26 -4.68 -2.03 -20.39
N VAL A 27 -3.49 -1.59 -20.70
CA VAL A 27 -2.91 -1.69 -22.05
C VAL A 27 -2.75 -3.16 -22.46
N MET A 28 -2.25 -4.02 -21.58
CA MET A 28 -2.12 -5.46 -21.85
C MET A 28 -3.49 -6.13 -22.07
N LYS A 29 -4.49 -5.80 -21.24
CA LYS A 29 -5.89 -6.29 -21.43
C LYS A 29 -6.47 -5.88 -22.77
N ILE A 30 -6.25 -4.64 -23.20
CA ILE A 30 -6.72 -4.15 -24.50
C ILE A 30 -6.00 -4.86 -25.65
N GLN A 31 -4.67 -5.06 -25.54
CA GLN A 31 -3.89 -5.77 -26.56
C GLN A 31 -4.28 -7.25 -26.67
N ALA A 32 -4.46 -7.96 -25.56
CA ALA A 32 -4.90 -9.35 -25.55
C ALA A 32 -6.29 -9.51 -26.22
N ARG A 33 -7.23 -8.61 -25.93
CA ARG A 33 -8.55 -8.59 -26.58
C ARG A 33 -8.45 -8.32 -28.08
N ALA A 34 -7.56 -7.42 -28.51
CA ALA A 34 -7.35 -7.09 -29.92
C ALA A 34 -6.73 -8.24 -30.72
N LEU A 35 -5.97 -9.13 -30.04
CA LEU A 35 -5.33 -10.31 -30.66
C LEU A 35 -6.21 -11.56 -30.63
N GLY A 36 -7.44 -11.48 -30.09
CA GLY A 36 -8.38 -12.60 -30.04
C GLY A 36 -7.95 -13.73 -29.10
N GLU A 37 -7.00 -13.48 -28.21
CA GLU A 37 -6.59 -14.43 -27.19
C GLU A 37 -7.66 -14.47 -26.08
N SER A 38 -8.46 -15.54 -26.06
CA SER A 38 -9.48 -15.82 -25.04
C SER A 38 -8.88 -16.39 -23.74
N GLY A 39 -7.63 -16.12 -23.48
CA GLY A 39 -6.93 -16.41 -22.26
C GLY A 39 -6.44 -15.10 -21.67
N LEU A 40 -7.34 -14.32 -21.04
CA LEU A 40 -6.84 -13.33 -20.08
C LEU A 40 -6.00 -14.10 -19.08
N PRO A 41 -4.75 -13.70 -18.78
CA PRO A 41 -4.14 -14.17 -17.57
C PRO A 41 -5.17 -13.87 -16.48
N GLU A 42 -5.58 -14.86 -15.72
CA GLU A 42 -6.39 -14.67 -14.52
C GLU A 42 -5.77 -13.47 -13.84
N THR A 43 -6.57 -12.42 -13.65
CA THR A 43 -6.09 -11.22 -12.98
C THR A 43 -5.41 -11.72 -11.71
N GLU A 44 -4.12 -11.46 -11.58
CA GLU A 44 -3.32 -11.87 -10.42
C GLU A 44 -3.78 -11.10 -9.15
N ASP A 45 -5.09 -10.87 -9.05
CA ASP A 45 -5.78 -10.25 -7.90
C ASP A 45 -5.83 -11.19 -6.69
N ASN A 46 -5.26 -12.38 -6.81
CA ASN A 46 -5.24 -13.35 -5.72
C ASN A 46 -3.95 -13.30 -4.91
N VAL A 47 -3.44 -12.08 -4.67
CA VAL A 47 -2.40 -11.91 -3.66
C VAL A 47 -3.03 -12.20 -2.29
N SER A 48 -2.63 -13.31 -1.69
CA SER A 48 -3.00 -13.61 -0.31
C SER A 48 -2.15 -12.75 0.62
N LEU A 49 -2.81 -12.11 1.58
CA LEU A 49 -2.14 -11.43 2.69
C LEU A 49 -2.02 -12.35 3.92
N GLU A 50 -2.38 -13.61 3.77
CA GLU A 50 -2.41 -14.60 4.85
C GLU A 50 -1.05 -14.73 5.53
N GLY A 51 -1.06 -14.56 6.83
CA GLY A 51 0.13 -14.64 7.67
C GLY A 51 0.99 -13.40 7.72
N LEU A 52 0.74 -12.38 6.88
CA LEU A 52 1.46 -11.11 6.94
C LEU A 52 1.09 -10.32 8.19
N ARG A 53 2.08 -9.59 8.70
CA ARG A 53 1.94 -8.81 9.93
C ARG A 53 2.30 -7.35 9.70
N PHE A 54 1.33 -6.48 9.90
CA PHE A 54 1.47 -5.03 9.67
C PHE A 54 1.56 -4.26 10.98
N LEU A 55 2.37 -3.21 10.99
CA LEU A 55 2.30 -2.13 11.97
C LEU A 55 1.63 -0.94 11.31
N ALA A 56 0.53 -0.45 11.84
CA ALA A 56 -0.20 0.67 11.25
C ALA A 56 -0.28 1.87 12.20
N ALA A 57 -0.10 3.05 11.63
CA ALA A 57 -0.33 4.33 12.27
C ALA A 57 -1.64 4.92 11.76
N GLU A 58 -2.60 5.14 12.63
CA GLU A 58 -3.89 5.77 12.34
C GLU A 58 -4.43 6.40 13.63
N ASP A 59 -4.68 7.70 13.62
CA ASP A 59 -5.17 8.45 14.78
C ASP A 59 -6.68 8.46 14.92
N ASN A 60 -7.40 8.07 13.88
CA ASN A 60 -8.85 7.95 13.90
C ASN A 60 -9.25 6.50 14.21
N GLU A 61 -9.93 6.29 15.34
CA GLU A 61 -10.36 4.98 15.82
C GLU A 61 -11.21 4.21 14.78
N ILE A 62 -12.13 4.90 14.09
CA ILE A 62 -13.00 4.27 13.08
C ILE A 62 -12.16 3.80 11.87
N ASN A 63 -11.22 4.61 11.40
CA ASN A 63 -10.33 4.23 10.31
C ASN A 63 -9.44 3.04 10.71
N ALA A 64 -8.94 3.03 11.95
CA ALA A 64 -8.14 1.95 12.50
C ALA A 64 -8.92 0.63 12.57
N GLU A 65 -10.19 0.67 13.00
CA GLU A 65 -11.07 -0.49 12.98
C GLU A 65 -11.32 -1.01 11.56
N ILE A 66 -11.64 -0.12 10.62
CA ILE A 66 -11.86 -0.46 9.21
C ILE A 66 -10.60 -1.11 8.61
N LEU A 67 -9.43 -0.53 8.84
CA LEU A 67 -8.16 -1.06 8.35
C LEU A 67 -7.86 -2.44 8.93
N THR A 68 -8.08 -2.61 10.23
CA THR A 68 -7.87 -3.89 10.92
C THR A 68 -8.81 -4.96 10.37
N GLU A 69 -10.09 -4.64 10.16
CA GLU A 69 -11.06 -5.56 9.60
C GLU A 69 -10.72 -5.97 8.16
N ILE A 70 -10.36 -5.01 7.31
CA ILE A 70 -9.92 -5.27 5.94
C ILE A 70 -8.74 -6.26 5.93
N LEU A 71 -7.72 -6.02 6.74
CA LEU A 71 -6.54 -6.88 6.80
C LEU A 71 -6.88 -8.27 7.37
N SER A 72 -7.75 -8.32 8.38
CA SER A 72 -8.21 -9.57 9.00
C SER A 72 -8.99 -10.46 8.01
N ILE A 73 -9.88 -9.88 7.20
CA ILE A 73 -10.62 -10.59 6.15
C ILE A 73 -9.66 -11.22 5.14
N GLU A 74 -8.53 -10.56 4.85
CA GLU A 74 -7.51 -11.05 3.94
C GLU A 74 -6.48 -11.99 4.59
N GLY A 75 -6.67 -12.35 5.87
CA GLY A 75 -5.83 -13.28 6.63
C GLY A 75 -4.57 -12.67 7.23
N ALA A 76 -4.43 -11.35 7.18
CA ALA A 76 -3.31 -10.62 7.78
C ALA A 76 -3.63 -10.15 9.20
N SER A 77 -2.58 -9.84 9.97
CA SER A 77 -2.70 -9.23 11.29
C SER A 77 -2.16 -7.79 11.28
N CYS A 78 -2.71 -6.94 12.15
CA CYS A 78 -2.32 -5.55 12.25
C CYS A 78 -2.20 -5.10 13.70
N VAL A 79 -1.10 -4.42 14.01
CA VAL A 79 -0.90 -3.73 15.29
C VAL A 79 -1.10 -2.23 15.04
N ILE A 80 -2.10 -1.64 15.68
CA ILE A 80 -2.41 -0.21 15.53
C ILE A 80 -1.65 0.64 16.54
N ALA A 81 -1.15 1.78 16.07
CA ALA A 81 -0.58 2.86 16.86
C ALA A 81 -1.28 4.18 16.48
N GLU A 82 -1.57 5.03 17.45
CA GLU A 82 -2.39 6.24 17.28
C GLU A 82 -1.60 7.44 16.74
N ASN A 83 -0.29 7.35 16.62
CA ASN A 83 0.57 8.42 16.11
C ASN A 83 1.95 7.90 15.74
N GLY A 84 2.72 8.71 15.02
CA GLY A 84 4.05 8.34 14.56
C GLY A 84 5.06 8.01 15.67
N LYS A 85 4.91 8.64 16.86
CA LYS A 85 5.79 8.33 18.00
C LYS A 85 5.56 6.91 18.51
N GLN A 86 4.29 6.49 18.65
CA GLN A 86 3.97 5.13 19.08
C GLN A 86 4.44 4.08 18.05
N VAL A 87 4.30 4.37 16.73
CA VAL A 87 4.85 3.49 15.68
C VAL A 87 6.35 3.31 15.86
N LEU A 88 7.08 4.42 16.02
CA LEU A 88 8.52 4.38 16.20
C LEU A 88 8.92 3.57 17.45
N GLU A 89 8.21 3.74 18.56
CA GLU A 89 8.47 3.00 19.81
C GLU A 89 8.17 1.51 19.63
N ARG A 90 7.00 1.14 19.08
CA ARG A 90 6.63 -0.25 18.82
C ARG A 90 7.60 -0.94 17.85
N PHE A 91 8.02 -0.24 16.79
CA PHE A 91 8.99 -0.77 15.84
C PHE A 91 10.38 -0.96 16.48
N LYS A 92 10.79 -0.07 17.38
CA LYS A 92 12.05 -0.25 18.14
C LYS A 92 12.02 -1.44 19.09
N GLU A 93 10.86 -1.70 19.71
CA GLU A 93 10.68 -2.76 20.70
C GLU A 93 10.42 -4.13 20.04
N SER A 94 10.02 -4.16 18.77
CA SER A 94 9.77 -5.40 18.02
C SER A 94 11.07 -6.11 17.66
N GLU A 95 10.98 -7.41 17.41
CA GLU A 95 12.06 -8.17 16.82
C GLU A 95 12.30 -7.76 15.36
N GLU A 96 13.53 -7.93 14.86
CA GLU A 96 13.82 -7.69 13.44
C GLU A 96 13.03 -8.66 12.57
N GLY A 97 12.30 -8.13 11.57
CA GLY A 97 11.44 -8.93 10.71
C GLY A 97 10.09 -9.32 11.33
N GLU A 98 9.74 -8.80 12.51
CA GLU A 98 8.41 -9.04 13.10
C GLU A 98 7.27 -8.47 12.26
N PHE A 99 7.50 -7.37 11.56
CA PHE A 99 6.54 -6.74 10.67
C PHE A 99 7.00 -6.83 9.22
N ASP A 100 6.08 -7.16 8.34
CA ASP A 100 6.30 -7.24 6.89
C ASP A 100 6.25 -5.87 6.23
N ALA A 101 5.42 -4.96 6.73
CA ALA A 101 5.34 -3.56 6.30
C ALA A 101 4.74 -2.65 7.37
N ILE A 102 4.95 -1.35 7.19
CA ILE A 102 4.33 -0.29 7.99
C ILE A 102 3.33 0.47 7.11
N LEU A 103 2.07 0.54 7.56
CA LEU A 103 1.03 1.38 6.98
C LEU A 103 0.99 2.69 7.77
N MET A 104 1.37 3.80 7.16
CA MET A 104 1.65 5.05 7.87
C MET A 104 0.72 6.16 7.43
N ASP A 105 -0.22 6.57 8.28
CA ASP A 105 -0.93 7.82 8.06
C ASP A 105 0.07 8.98 8.06
N VAL A 106 -0.10 9.88 7.10
CA VAL A 106 0.76 11.05 6.97
C VAL A 106 0.39 12.12 8.00
N GLN A 107 -0.90 12.35 8.21
CA GLN A 107 -1.40 13.44 9.04
C GLN A 107 -1.87 12.93 10.40
N MET A 108 -1.02 12.99 11.40
CA MET A 108 -1.32 12.57 12.76
C MET A 108 -0.83 13.59 13.78
N PRO A 109 -1.45 13.68 14.97
CA PRO A 109 -0.98 14.49 16.09
C PRO A 109 0.32 13.92 16.66
N VAL A 110 1.01 14.69 17.49
CA VAL A 110 2.23 14.37 18.23
C VAL A 110 3.45 14.18 17.34
N MET A 111 3.39 13.27 16.36
CA MET A 111 4.42 13.02 15.35
C MET A 111 3.72 12.59 14.07
N ASN A 112 3.92 13.32 12.99
CA ASN A 112 3.40 12.99 11.67
C ASN A 112 4.12 11.80 11.04
N GLY A 113 3.54 11.24 9.96
CA GLY A 113 4.08 10.06 9.30
C GLY A 113 5.45 10.28 8.66
N TYR A 114 5.73 11.48 8.15
CA TYR A 114 7.03 11.80 7.55
C TYR A 114 8.15 11.78 8.58
N ASP A 115 7.93 12.42 9.73
CA ASP A 115 8.93 12.48 10.80
C ASP A 115 9.14 11.10 11.44
N ALA A 116 8.07 10.32 11.61
CA ALA A 116 8.15 8.94 12.06
C ALA A 116 8.98 8.08 11.09
N THR A 117 8.73 8.23 9.78
CA THR A 117 9.48 7.49 8.75
C THR A 117 10.96 7.84 8.77
N ARG A 118 11.31 9.13 8.81
CA ARG A 118 12.72 9.57 8.91
C ARG A 118 13.39 8.97 10.15
N ALA A 119 12.70 9.00 11.29
CA ALA A 119 13.22 8.43 12.53
C ALA A 119 13.41 6.91 12.43
N ILE A 120 12.44 6.18 11.84
CA ILE A 120 12.56 4.73 11.61
C ILE A 120 13.79 4.43 10.73
N ARG A 121 13.94 5.14 9.60
CA ARG A 121 15.05 4.92 8.65
C ARG A 121 16.45 5.16 9.25
N THR A 122 16.55 5.91 10.35
CA THR A 122 17.81 6.17 11.05
C THR A 122 18.12 5.18 12.19
N LEU A 123 17.23 4.24 12.47
CA LEU A 123 17.46 3.25 13.52
C LEU A 123 18.62 2.30 13.16
N ALA A 124 19.44 1.98 14.17
CA ALA A 124 20.52 1.03 14.03
C ALA A 124 20.02 -0.41 14.16
N ARG A 125 19.15 -0.84 13.21
CA ARG A 125 18.66 -2.22 13.11
C ARG A 125 18.59 -2.63 11.63
N GLY A 126 18.75 -3.92 11.37
CA GLY A 126 18.95 -4.45 10.01
C GLY A 126 17.77 -4.23 9.05
N ASP A 127 16.54 -4.23 9.56
CA ASP A 127 15.32 -4.08 8.77
C ASP A 127 14.86 -2.61 8.62
N ALA A 128 15.35 -1.66 9.44
CA ALA A 128 14.88 -0.27 9.42
C ALA A 128 15.04 0.44 8.07
N GLY A 129 16.10 0.13 7.34
CA GLY A 129 16.35 0.68 6.00
C GLY A 129 15.55 -0.01 4.89
N ARG A 130 14.98 -1.19 5.14
CA ARG A 130 14.40 -2.07 4.12
C ARG A 130 12.90 -2.29 4.28
N ILE A 131 12.36 -2.23 5.51
CA ILE A 131 10.93 -2.45 5.74
C ILE A 131 10.10 -1.53 4.85
N PRO A 132 9.14 -2.05 4.07
CA PRO A 132 8.25 -1.22 3.29
C PRO A 132 7.43 -0.29 4.20
N ILE A 133 7.43 1.00 3.90
CA ILE A 133 6.58 1.99 4.56
C ILE A 133 5.65 2.57 3.51
N ILE A 134 4.37 2.30 3.67
CA ILE A 134 3.29 2.67 2.76
C ILE A 134 2.56 3.86 3.37
N ALA A 135 2.64 5.03 2.73
CA ALA A 135 1.90 6.21 3.18
C ALA A 135 0.40 6.03 2.95
N MET A 136 -0.41 6.37 3.93
CA MET A 136 -1.86 6.53 3.80
C MET A 136 -2.20 8.01 3.86
N THR A 137 -2.81 8.57 2.82
CA THR A 137 -3.07 10.01 2.72
C THR A 137 -4.48 10.33 2.28
N ALA A 138 -5.08 11.38 2.86
CA ALA A 138 -6.36 11.91 2.39
C ALA A 138 -6.25 12.58 1.01
N ASN A 139 -5.07 13.02 0.62
CA ASN A 139 -4.80 13.71 -0.62
C ASN A 139 -3.73 12.96 -1.44
N ALA A 140 -4.03 12.67 -2.69
CA ALA A 140 -3.10 12.04 -3.63
C ALA A 140 -2.53 13.08 -4.62
N PHE A 141 -2.05 14.22 -4.11
CA PHE A 141 -1.39 15.20 -4.96
C PHE A 141 0.09 14.85 -5.18
N ALA A 142 0.62 15.22 -6.33
CA ALA A 142 2.01 14.95 -6.69
C ALA A 142 3.05 15.54 -5.71
N GLU A 143 2.69 16.58 -4.96
CA GLU A 143 3.54 17.19 -3.93
C GLU A 143 3.65 16.30 -2.70
N ASP A 144 2.54 15.69 -2.26
CA ASP A 144 2.51 14.77 -1.11
C ASP A 144 3.29 13.48 -1.42
N GLU A 145 3.19 12.97 -2.64
CA GLU A 145 3.98 11.84 -3.11
C GLU A 145 5.49 12.11 -3.03
N LYS A 146 5.90 13.29 -3.50
CA LYS A 146 7.30 13.68 -3.49
C LYS A 146 7.85 13.83 -2.08
N GLU A 147 7.04 14.34 -1.15
CA GLU A 147 7.41 14.47 0.25
C GLU A 147 7.50 13.11 0.94
N ALA A 148 6.56 12.20 0.68
CA ALA A 148 6.57 10.84 1.18
C ALA A 148 7.84 10.09 0.76
N LEU A 149 8.18 10.13 -0.53
CA LEU A 149 9.41 9.52 -1.06
C LEU A 149 10.67 10.15 -0.45
N SER A 150 10.70 11.48 -0.28
CA SER A 150 11.83 12.19 0.35
C SER A 150 12.00 11.84 1.82
N ALA A 151 10.92 11.51 2.52
CA ALA A 151 10.95 11.02 3.89
C ALA A 151 11.46 9.59 4.02
N GLY A 152 11.51 8.84 2.91
CA GLY A 152 11.92 7.43 2.87
C GLY A 152 10.76 6.44 2.86
N MET A 153 9.53 6.88 2.57
CA MET A 153 8.40 6.01 2.29
C MET A 153 8.55 5.36 0.90
N ASN A 154 7.94 4.21 0.68
CA ASN A 154 8.09 3.46 -0.56
C ASN A 154 7.03 3.80 -1.60
N VAL A 155 5.80 4.05 -1.14
CA VAL A 155 4.63 4.30 -1.98
C VAL A 155 3.54 4.97 -1.15
N HIS A 156 2.55 5.57 -1.79
CA HIS A 156 1.39 6.13 -1.12
C HIS A 156 0.09 5.47 -1.58
N LEU A 157 -0.89 5.39 -0.67
CA LEU A 157 -2.26 4.99 -0.91
C LEU A 157 -3.20 6.11 -0.49
N ALA A 158 -4.18 6.41 -1.34
CA ALA A 158 -5.22 7.36 -1.00
C ALA A 158 -6.24 6.74 -0.04
N LYS A 159 -6.70 7.49 0.95
CA LYS A 159 -7.86 7.15 1.78
C LYS A 159 -9.17 7.54 1.06
N PRO A 160 -10.24 6.75 1.10
CA PRO A 160 -10.36 5.47 1.82
C PRO A 160 -9.55 4.36 1.14
N ILE A 161 -8.98 3.45 1.95
CA ILE A 161 -8.12 2.38 1.46
C ILE A 161 -8.91 1.43 0.56
N ASP A 162 -8.50 1.33 -0.69
CA ASP A 162 -8.97 0.32 -1.64
C ASP A 162 -8.18 -0.98 -1.43
N VAL A 163 -8.90 -2.09 -1.21
CA VAL A 163 -8.29 -3.40 -0.90
C VAL A 163 -7.48 -3.93 -2.08
N GLY A 164 -7.96 -3.76 -3.30
CA GLY A 164 -7.26 -4.20 -4.51
C GLY A 164 -5.92 -3.47 -4.67
N MET A 165 -5.93 -2.15 -4.45
CA MET A 165 -4.72 -1.34 -4.49
C MET A 165 -3.75 -1.67 -3.37
N LEU A 166 -4.25 -1.90 -2.16
CA LEU A 166 -3.44 -2.35 -1.04
C LEU A 166 -2.72 -3.67 -1.36
N LYS A 167 -3.45 -4.65 -1.90
CA LYS A 167 -2.87 -5.93 -2.34
C LYS A 167 -1.80 -5.76 -3.42
N GLN A 168 -2.04 -4.91 -4.42
CA GLN A 168 -1.06 -4.61 -5.46
C GLN A 168 0.23 -4.04 -4.88
N VAL A 169 0.12 -3.07 -3.97
CA VAL A 169 1.27 -2.44 -3.31
C VAL A 169 2.03 -3.45 -2.44
N ILE A 170 1.31 -4.27 -1.68
CA ILE A 170 1.94 -5.30 -0.85
C ILE A 170 2.67 -6.32 -1.72
N ARG A 171 2.07 -6.77 -2.83
CA ARG A 171 2.74 -7.64 -3.79
C ARG A 171 4.07 -7.05 -4.27
N GLU A 172 4.04 -5.80 -4.70
CA GLU A 172 5.21 -5.14 -5.28
C GLU A 172 6.32 -4.90 -4.26
N TYR A 173 5.97 -4.44 -3.07
CA TYR A 173 6.95 -3.97 -2.09
C TYR A 173 7.29 -4.96 -0.99
N VAL A 174 6.42 -5.93 -0.71
CA VAL A 174 6.60 -6.92 0.35
C VAL A 174 6.97 -8.29 -0.23
N LEU A 175 6.14 -8.82 -1.14
CA LEU A 175 6.30 -10.20 -1.61
C LEU A 175 7.40 -10.35 -2.66
N ILE A 176 7.49 -9.43 -3.64
CA ILE A 176 8.48 -9.54 -4.72
C ILE A 176 9.89 -9.25 -4.22
N LYS A 177 10.06 -8.27 -3.32
CA LYS A 177 11.38 -7.95 -2.76
C LYS A 177 11.94 -9.04 -1.86
N ASN A 178 11.10 -9.79 -1.14
CA ASN A 178 11.54 -10.90 -0.29
C ASN A 178 12.01 -12.13 -1.08
N HIS A 179 11.80 -12.18 -2.41
CA HIS A 179 12.24 -13.28 -3.28
C HIS A 179 13.49 -12.92 -4.09
N ALA A 180 14.08 -11.75 -3.88
CA ALA A 180 15.25 -11.26 -4.64
C ALA A 180 16.58 -11.31 -3.85
N GLU A 181 16.60 -12.01 -2.69
CA GLU A 181 17.84 -12.32 -1.93
C GLU A 181 18.27 -13.77 -2.07
#